data_ff6f6805632d366c5b230726f1b54ac1
#
_entry.id   ff6f6805632d366c5b230726f1b54ac1
#
_cell.length_a   1.000
_cell.length_b   1.000
_cell.length_c   1.000
_cell.angle_alpha   90.00
_cell.angle_beta   90.00
_cell.angle_gamma   90.00
#
_symmetry.space_group_name_H-M   'P 1'
#
loop_
_entity.id
_entity.type
_entity.pdbx_description
1 polymer ?
#
loop_
_entity_poly.entity_id
_entity_poly.type
_entity_poly.pdbx_seq_one_letter_code
_entity_poly.pdbx_strand_id
1 'polypeptide(L)'
;MKAGKALEQLVAAIQEYLGDNPDTHIERNAKLIDNAGLQREIDVFVQTKVQGGKIGIAFECKDYKNAVQVSVVEAFHSKCNDIPQIHKKIIVASNGFSTGAQSKAHLCGIDLYQLGNVPFNDIFPPNCDIFYNQCWVNLSTTYLVITEDGTPDLNPDKGVFYHTDDQEVEMFGYLYNILRKYLPSLLPNIHNHLYSQHINTGEVPLTITPPDKLYVIDRDGDKHFVKELLIAVLVHMKTHLQGISKQSMYKGLTEDAPIVHISEYKHGNGTSLLLMHGNNNLYSAFIKDANGQLRKTILPSQPTK
;
A
#
# COMPACT_ATOMS: atom_id res chain seq x y z
N MET A 1 17.82 -8.42 -1.59
CA MET A 1 17.59 -7.40 -2.65
C MET A 1 18.87 -6.61 -2.88
N LYS A 2 19.19 -6.22 -4.14
CA LYS A 2 20.34 -5.31 -4.39
C LYS A 2 20.02 -3.95 -3.78
N ALA A 3 21.00 -3.28 -3.15
CA ALA A 3 20.83 -2.03 -2.40
C ALA A 3 20.11 -0.92 -3.20
N GLY A 4 20.46 -0.68 -4.47
CA GLY A 4 19.79 0.31 -5.32
C GLY A 4 18.28 0.10 -5.48
N LYS A 5 17.83 -1.18 -5.61
CA LYS A 5 16.41 -1.48 -5.75
C LYS A 5 15.57 -1.19 -4.50
N ALA A 6 16.18 -1.22 -3.32
CA ALA A 6 15.49 -0.85 -2.09
C ALA A 6 15.23 0.67 -2.02
N LEU A 7 16.19 1.48 -2.48
CA LEU A 7 16.04 2.93 -2.57
C LEU A 7 14.95 3.31 -3.59
N GLU A 8 14.95 2.71 -4.78
CA GLU A 8 13.93 2.92 -5.82
C GLU A 8 12.51 2.65 -5.29
N GLN A 9 12.33 1.55 -4.56
CA GLN A 9 11.03 1.21 -3.97
C GLN A 9 10.59 2.22 -2.93
N LEU A 10 11.51 2.66 -2.08
CA LEU A 10 11.21 3.63 -1.04
C LEU A 10 10.88 5.00 -1.63
N VAL A 11 11.62 5.42 -2.68
CA VAL A 11 11.31 6.65 -3.41
C VAL A 11 9.93 6.58 -4.05
N ALA A 12 9.57 5.47 -4.71
CA ALA A 12 8.23 5.30 -5.28
C ALA A 12 7.13 5.38 -4.21
N ALA A 13 7.30 4.73 -3.05
CA ALA A 13 6.35 4.81 -1.94
C ALA A 13 6.25 6.23 -1.34
N ILE A 14 7.36 6.98 -1.28
CA ILE A 14 7.34 8.39 -0.88
C ILE A 14 6.54 9.23 -1.89
N GLN A 15 6.70 9.00 -3.19
CA GLN A 15 5.92 9.71 -4.19
C GLN A 15 4.43 9.34 -4.13
N GLU A 16 4.09 8.10 -3.80
CA GLU A 16 2.71 7.69 -3.52
C GLU A 16 2.13 8.37 -2.28
N TYR A 17 2.96 8.60 -1.25
CA TYR A 17 2.57 9.35 -0.06
C TYR A 17 2.35 10.84 -0.36
N LEU A 18 3.21 11.46 -1.19
CA LEU A 18 3.17 12.88 -1.53
C LEU A 18 2.11 13.22 -2.58
N GLY A 19 1.70 12.24 -3.38
CA GLY A 19 0.77 12.43 -4.50
C GLY A 19 -0.69 12.35 -4.06
N ASP A 20 -1.36 13.51 -3.89
CA ASP A 20 -2.80 13.59 -3.59
C ASP A 20 -3.69 13.54 -4.85
N ASN A 21 -3.09 13.57 -6.04
CA ASN A 21 -3.84 13.60 -7.30
C ASN A 21 -4.15 12.17 -7.78
N PRO A 22 -5.44 11.79 -7.94
CA PRO A 22 -5.83 10.46 -8.40
C PRO A 22 -5.33 10.14 -9.84
N ASP A 23 -5.03 11.16 -10.63
CA ASP A 23 -4.44 11.00 -11.98
C ASP A 23 -2.91 10.81 -11.97
N THR A 24 -2.31 10.60 -10.79
CA THR A 24 -0.87 10.34 -10.67
C THR A 24 -0.57 8.86 -10.88
N HIS A 25 0.29 8.58 -11.83
CA HIS A 25 0.81 7.25 -12.11
C HIS A 25 2.30 7.19 -11.76
N ILE A 26 2.71 6.17 -11.01
CA ILE A 26 4.09 5.96 -10.57
C ILE A 26 4.58 4.62 -11.10
N GLU A 27 5.67 4.66 -11.85
CA GLU A 27 6.28 3.49 -12.46
C GLU A 27 7.75 3.38 -12.04
N ARG A 28 8.18 2.19 -11.63
CA ARG A 28 9.58 1.87 -11.34
C ARG A 28 10.23 1.19 -12.52
N ASN A 29 11.51 1.48 -12.77
CA ASN A 29 12.26 0.99 -13.93
C ASN A 29 11.51 1.27 -15.24
N ALA A 30 10.94 2.48 -15.33
CA ALA A 30 10.16 2.90 -16.49
C ALA A 30 10.99 2.90 -17.76
N LYS A 31 10.44 2.38 -18.85
CA LYS A 31 11.09 2.30 -20.15
C LYS A 31 10.52 3.40 -21.05
N LEU A 32 11.24 4.51 -21.15
CA LEU A 32 10.85 5.65 -21.97
C LEU A 32 11.64 5.66 -23.28
N ILE A 33 11.05 6.19 -24.33
CA ILE A 33 11.69 6.31 -25.65
C ILE A 33 12.27 7.71 -25.79
N ASP A 34 13.55 7.79 -26.14
CA ASP A 34 14.23 9.06 -26.42
C ASP A 34 13.99 9.54 -27.87
N ASN A 35 14.45 10.74 -28.19
CA ASN A 35 14.31 11.36 -29.52
C ASN A 35 15.00 10.57 -30.64
N ALA A 36 15.94 9.69 -30.31
CA ALA A 36 16.62 8.81 -31.26
C ALA A 36 15.90 7.47 -31.46
N GLY A 37 14.75 7.25 -30.77
CA GLY A 37 14.00 6.00 -30.77
C GLY A 37 14.59 4.92 -29.86
N LEU A 38 15.55 5.24 -29.01
CA LEU A 38 16.17 4.29 -28.09
C LEU A 38 15.42 4.23 -26.77
N GLN A 39 15.31 3.03 -26.23
CA GLN A 39 14.69 2.80 -24.92
C GLN A 39 15.66 3.17 -23.80
N ARG A 40 15.23 4.05 -22.90
CA ARG A 40 15.97 4.51 -21.73
C ARG A 40 15.25 4.10 -20.45
N GLU A 41 15.99 3.57 -19.50
CA GLU A 41 15.48 3.22 -18.18
C GLU A 41 15.56 4.40 -17.22
N ILE A 42 14.47 4.68 -16.53
CA ILE A 42 14.35 5.66 -15.44
C ILE A 42 13.98 4.91 -14.17
N ASP A 43 14.71 5.11 -13.09
CA ASP A 43 14.56 4.33 -11.84
C ASP A 43 13.14 4.45 -11.25
N VAL A 44 12.62 5.70 -11.15
CA VAL A 44 11.21 5.97 -10.83
C VAL A 44 10.71 7.10 -11.73
N PHE A 45 9.59 6.87 -12.38
CA PHE A 45 8.92 7.86 -13.22
C PHE A 45 7.52 8.14 -12.67
N VAL A 46 7.24 9.40 -12.43
CA VAL A 46 5.94 9.88 -11.98
C VAL A 46 5.30 10.69 -13.09
N GLN A 47 4.12 10.30 -13.53
CA GLN A 47 3.33 11.06 -14.48
C GLN A 47 2.04 11.52 -13.79
N THR A 48 1.76 12.81 -13.87
CA THR A 48 0.53 13.39 -13.32
C THR A 48 -0.11 14.35 -14.33
N LYS A 49 -1.40 14.63 -14.16
CA LYS A 49 -2.09 15.65 -14.95
C LYS A 49 -2.26 16.92 -14.15
N VAL A 50 -1.85 18.03 -14.74
CA VAL A 50 -2.02 19.37 -14.17
C VAL A 50 -2.70 20.24 -15.24
N GLN A 51 -3.88 20.76 -14.93
CA GLN A 51 -4.66 21.62 -15.85
C GLN A 51 -4.82 21.04 -17.26
N GLY A 52 -5.03 19.72 -17.36
CA GLY A 52 -5.18 19.01 -18.61
C GLY A 52 -3.88 18.61 -19.33
N GLY A 53 -2.73 19.14 -18.92
CA GLY A 53 -1.41 18.75 -19.42
C GLY A 53 -0.82 17.58 -18.63
N LYS A 54 -0.06 16.70 -19.30
CA LYS A 54 0.71 15.63 -18.64
C LYS A 54 2.08 16.19 -18.24
N ILE A 55 2.43 16.01 -16.97
CA ILE A 55 3.76 16.36 -16.42
C ILE A 55 4.46 15.07 -16.02
N GLY A 56 5.64 14.86 -16.57
CA GLY A 56 6.51 13.73 -16.23
C GLY A 56 7.68 14.17 -15.35
N ILE A 57 7.91 13.45 -14.27
CA ILE A 57 8.99 13.67 -13.31
C ILE A 57 9.86 12.42 -13.28
N ALA A 58 11.14 12.55 -13.58
CA ALA A 58 12.11 11.47 -13.57
C ALA A 58 12.95 11.52 -12.29
N PHE A 59 13.08 10.38 -11.63
CA PHE A 59 13.95 10.19 -10.47
C PHE A 59 15.08 9.23 -10.83
N GLU A 60 16.29 9.61 -10.46
CA GLU A 60 17.48 8.76 -10.47
C GLU A 60 17.86 8.47 -9.02
N CYS A 61 18.01 7.20 -8.64
CA CYS A 61 18.25 6.76 -7.29
C CYS A 61 19.69 6.26 -7.11
N LYS A 62 20.44 6.88 -6.20
CA LYS A 62 21.87 6.56 -5.97
C LYS A 62 22.12 6.14 -4.52
N ASP A 63 22.25 4.82 -4.33
CA ASP A 63 22.58 4.23 -3.03
C ASP A 63 24.10 3.94 -2.95
N TYR A 64 24.89 5.00 -3.02
CA TYR A 64 26.34 4.93 -2.97
C TYR A 64 26.85 5.11 -1.53
N LYS A 65 27.99 4.50 -1.21
CA LYS A 65 28.68 4.74 0.08
C LYS A 65 29.24 6.16 0.18
N ASN A 66 29.58 6.77 -0.95
CA ASN A 66 30.12 8.12 -1.02
C ASN A 66 29.10 9.09 -1.64
N ALA A 67 29.31 10.37 -1.43
CA ALA A 67 28.51 11.43 -2.03
C ALA A 67 28.52 11.34 -3.57
N VAL A 68 27.36 11.62 -4.17
CA VAL A 68 27.18 11.63 -5.63
C VAL A 68 28.07 12.71 -6.27
N GLN A 69 28.78 12.35 -7.34
CA GLN A 69 29.72 13.21 -8.05
C GLN A 69 29.07 13.89 -9.26
N VAL A 70 29.73 14.93 -9.77
CA VAL A 70 29.31 15.75 -10.94
C VAL A 70 28.92 14.87 -12.14
N SER A 71 29.75 13.87 -12.46
CA SER A 71 29.54 13.01 -13.63
C SER A 71 28.16 12.28 -13.62
N VAL A 72 27.64 11.95 -12.45
CA VAL A 72 26.30 11.34 -12.33
C VAL A 72 25.19 12.34 -12.68
N VAL A 73 25.35 13.58 -12.23
CA VAL A 73 24.41 14.68 -12.56
C VAL A 73 24.42 14.96 -14.08
N GLU A 74 25.60 15.02 -14.70
CA GLU A 74 25.75 15.23 -16.13
C GLU A 74 25.14 14.09 -16.96
N ALA A 75 25.41 12.85 -16.58
CA ALA A 75 24.87 11.68 -17.27
C ALA A 75 23.33 11.64 -17.18
N PHE A 76 22.78 11.93 -16.01
CA PHE A 76 21.31 11.96 -15.83
C PHE A 76 20.68 13.14 -16.58
N HIS A 77 21.33 14.33 -16.55
CA HIS A 77 20.87 15.48 -17.32
C HIS A 77 20.80 15.17 -18.82
N SER A 78 21.87 14.63 -19.39
CA SER A 78 21.93 14.24 -20.80
C SER A 78 20.83 13.21 -21.13
N LYS A 79 20.72 12.13 -20.34
CA LYS A 79 19.69 11.10 -20.53
C LYS A 79 18.26 11.69 -20.57
N CYS A 80 17.95 12.57 -19.62
CA CYS A 80 16.61 13.13 -19.50
C CYS A 80 16.26 14.16 -20.58
N ASN A 81 17.24 14.93 -21.06
CA ASN A 81 16.98 15.95 -22.09
C ASN A 81 16.56 15.34 -23.43
N ASP A 82 16.93 14.10 -23.69
CA ASP A 82 16.59 13.40 -24.92
C ASP A 82 15.20 12.71 -24.83
N ILE A 83 14.53 12.75 -23.67
CA ILE A 83 13.24 12.09 -23.44
C ILE A 83 12.13 13.14 -23.32
N PRO A 84 11.24 13.28 -24.33
CA PRO A 84 10.24 14.36 -24.37
C PRO A 84 9.22 14.35 -23.23
N GLN A 85 9.00 13.17 -22.62
CA GLN A 85 8.03 13.02 -21.53
C GLN A 85 8.56 13.56 -20.19
N ILE A 86 9.86 13.90 -20.07
CA ILE A 86 10.46 14.34 -18.82
C ILE A 86 10.47 15.87 -18.74
N HIS A 87 9.74 16.41 -17.79
CA HIS A 87 9.61 17.84 -17.55
C HIS A 87 10.39 18.27 -16.30
N LYS A 88 10.52 17.38 -15.32
CA LYS A 88 11.24 17.61 -14.07
C LYS A 88 12.22 16.48 -13.81
N LYS A 89 13.40 16.82 -13.30
CA LYS A 89 14.50 15.89 -13.05
C LYS A 89 14.88 15.95 -11.58
N ILE A 90 14.97 14.80 -10.93
CA ILE A 90 15.28 14.67 -9.50
C ILE A 90 16.31 13.57 -9.30
N ILE A 91 17.35 13.83 -8.51
CA ILE A 91 18.29 12.80 -8.07
C ILE A 91 18.11 12.61 -6.57
N VAL A 92 17.93 11.35 -6.16
CA VAL A 92 17.83 10.96 -4.74
C VAL A 92 19.06 10.16 -4.35
N ALA A 93 19.76 10.58 -3.31
CA ALA A 93 20.98 9.93 -2.83
C ALA A 93 20.91 9.55 -1.36
N SER A 94 21.45 8.38 -0.99
CA SER A 94 21.55 7.95 0.42
C SER A 94 22.60 8.74 1.22
N ASN A 95 23.70 9.10 0.58
CA ASN A 95 24.86 9.72 1.22
C ASN A 95 25.21 11.14 0.67
N GLY A 96 24.17 11.84 0.19
CA GLY A 96 24.28 13.22 -0.24
C GLY A 96 25.09 13.43 -1.53
N PHE A 97 25.57 14.66 -1.73
CA PHE A 97 26.14 15.14 -2.97
C PHE A 97 27.41 15.95 -2.70
N SER A 98 28.41 15.82 -3.57
CA SER A 98 29.57 16.73 -3.56
C SER A 98 29.16 18.17 -3.90
N THR A 99 29.92 19.15 -3.45
CA THR A 99 29.67 20.57 -3.75
C THR A 99 29.58 20.81 -5.26
N GLY A 100 30.47 20.18 -6.04
CA GLY A 100 30.44 20.28 -7.51
C GLY A 100 29.15 19.69 -8.10
N ALA A 101 28.65 18.55 -7.56
CA ALA A 101 27.40 17.97 -8.01
C ALA A 101 26.19 18.87 -7.69
N GLN A 102 26.18 19.53 -6.53
CA GLN A 102 25.13 20.49 -6.17
C GLN A 102 25.11 21.69 -7.11
N SER A 103 26.29 22.30 -7.35
CA SER A 103 26.40 23.41 -8.28
C SER A 103 25.97 23.02 -9.70
N LYS A 104 26.39 21.84 -10.18
CA LYS A 104 26.00 21.36 -11.52
C LYS A 104 24.51 21.06 -11.62
N ALA A 105 23.92 20.45 -10.62
CA ALA A 105 22.48 20.16 -10.57
C ALA A 105 21.63 21.44 -10.64
N HIS A 106 22.02 22.46 -9.90
CA HIS A 106 21.39 23.79 -9.97
C HIS A 106 21.40 24.35 -11.39
N LEU A 107 22.57 24.34 -12.06
CA LEU A 107 22.71 24.81 -13.44
C LEU A 107 21.88 23.99 -14.45
N CYS A 108 21.69 22.71 -14.19
CA CYS A 108 20.93 21.78 -15.05
C CYS A 108 19.44 21.73 -14.72
N GLY A 109 18.93 22.48 -13.74
CA GLY A 109 17.55 22.44 -13.28
C GLY A 109 17.16 21.07 -12.71
N ILE A 110 18.09 20.42 -12.00
CA ILE A 110 17.88 19.13 -11.34
C ILE A 110 17.74 19.37 -9.84
N ASP A 111 16.63 18.90 -9.26
CA ASP A 111 16.48 18.93 -7.81
C ASP A 111 17.21 17.76 -7.16
N LEU A 112 17.78 18.02 -6.01
CA LEU A 112 18.53 17.04 -5.24
C LEU A 112 17.82 16.73 -3.93
N TYR A 113 17.62 15.45 -3.66
CA TYR A 113 17.03 14.95 -2.42
C TYR A 113 17.97 13.96 -1.75
N GLN A 114 18.00 14.01 -0.44
CA GLN A 114 18.74 13.05 0.36
C GLN A 114 17.77 12.18 1.15
N LEU A 115 17.99 10.86 1.14
CA LEU A 115 17.35 9.91 2.01
C LEU A 115 18.37 9.40 3.02
N GLY A 116 18.44 10.04 4.18
CA GLY A 116 19.43 9.74 5.22
C GLY A 116 18.79 9.12 6.46
N ASN A 117 19.61 8.42 7.24
CA ASN A 117 19.24 8.04 8.60
C ASN A 117 19.23 9.30 9.48
N VAL A 118 18.30 9.36 10.41
CA VAL A 118 18.17 10.49 11.35
C VAL A 118 18.36 9.96 12.76
N PRO A 119 19.03 10.71 13.65
CA PRO A 119 19.10 10.37 15.06
C PRO A 119 17.69 10.22 15.67
N PHE A 120 17.54 9.24 16.55
CA PHE A 120 16.25 8.87 17.16
C PHE A 120 15.52 10.03 17.85
N ASN A 121 16.25 11.05 18.27
CA ASN A 121 15.72 12.16 19.07
C ASN A 121 15.08 13.29 18.24
N ASP A 122 15.25 13.30 16.90
CA ASP A 122 14.91 14.48 16.11
C ASP A 122 13.54 14.43 15.44
N ILE A 123 12.88 13.26 15.39
CA ILE A 123 11.68 13.08 14.56
C ILE A 123 10.42 12.75 15.34
N PHE A 124 10.53 11.95 16.41
CA PHE A 124 9.41 11.55 17.25
C PHE A 124 9.75 11.72 18.73
N PRO A 125 8.73 11.90 19.58
CA PRO A 125 8.96 11.71 21.02
C PRO A 125 9.66 10.38 21.26
N PRO A 126 10.64 10.30 22.15
CA PRO A 126 11.50 9.11 22.35
C PRO A 126 10.75 7.82 22.70
N ASN A 127 9.43 7.85 22.86
CA ASN A 127 8.59 6.73 23.27
C ASN A 127 7.44 6.45 22.31
N CYS A 128 7.61 6.68 21.01
CA CYS A 128 6.55 6.36 20.04
C CYS A 128 6.61 4.88 19.65
N ASP A 129 6.11 4.02 20.54
CA ASP A 129 5.84 2.64 20.22
C ASP A 129 4.52 2.52 19.49
N ILE A 130 4.42 1.55 18.59
CA ILE A 130 3.15 1.21 17.95
C ILE A 130 2.58 -0.06 18.53
N PHE A 131 1.27 -0.07 18.71
CA PHE A 131 0.52 -1.29 18.92
C PHE A 131 0.00 -1.75 17.56
N TYR A 132 0.27 -2.99 17.20
CA TYR A 132 -0.37 -3.61 16.05
C TYR A 132 -1.07 -4.89 16.45
N ASN A 133 -2.20 -5.14 15.80
CA ASN A 133 -2.96 -6.35 16.01
C ASN A 133 -2.72 -7.33 14.87
N GLN A 134 -2.26 -8.52 15.22
CA GLN A 134 -2.22 -9.64 14.31
C GLN A 134 -3.55 -10.38 14.44
N CYS A 135 -4.30 -10.45 13.35
CA CYS A 135 -5.58 -11.13 13.30
C CYS A 135 -5.48 -12.41 12.47
N TRP A 136 -5.97 -13.49 13.03
CA TRP A 136 -6.26 -14.71 12.30
C TRP A 136 -7.77 -14.82 12.16
N VAL A 137 -8.25 -14.98 10.96
CA VAL A 137 -9.66 -15.05 10.64
C VAL A 137 -9.93 -16.41 9.99
N ASN A 138 -10.75 -17.21 10.65
CA ASN A 138 -11.19 -18.51 10.16
C ASN A 138 -12.68 -18.43 9.85
N LEU A 139 -13.08 -18.94 8.69
CA LEU A 139 -14.48 -19.04 8.31
C LEU A 139 -15.14 -20.11 9.18
N SER A 140 -16.27 -19.77 9.81
CA SER A 140 -17.16 -20.76 10.43
C SER A 140 -17.89 -21.56 9.34
N THR A 141 -18.22 -22.78 9.62
CA THR A 141 -19.03 -23.61 8.73
C THR A 141 -20.52 -23.26 8.80
N THR A 142 -20.90 -22.38 9.74
CA THR A 142 -22.29 -21.98 9.94
C THR A 142 -22.57 -20.68 9.17
N TYR A 143 -23.62 -20.71 8.37
CA TYR A 143 -24.11 -19.52 7.67
C TYR A 143 -25.64 -19.56 7.59
N LEU A 144 -26.26 -18.37 7.50
CA LEU A 144 -27.69 -18.19 7.26
C LEU A 144 -27.89 -17.53 5.90
N VAL A 145 -28.82 -18.03 5.12
CA VAL A 145 -29.17 -17.51 3.80
C VAL A 145 -30.40 -16.62 3.93
N ILE A 146 -30.32 -15.42 3.41
CA ILE A 146 -31.47 -14.53 3.24
C ILE A 146 -31.71 -14.36 1.74
N THR A 147 -32.89 -14.73 1.28
CA THR A 147 -33.29 -14.55 -0.12
C THR A 147 -34.15 -13.31 -0.31
N GLU A 148 -34.46 -12.99 -1.55
CA GLU A 148 -35.34 -11.85 -1.89
C GLU A 148 -36.75 -12.04 -1.28
N ASP A 149 -37.20 -13.28 -1.14
CA ASP A 149 -38.52 -13.67 -0.64
C ASP A 149 -38.55 -13.99 0.87
N GLY A 150 -37.40 -13.90 1.55
CA GLY A 150 -37.28 -14.22 2.97
C GLY A 150 -36.25 -15.30 3.26
N THR A 151 -36.56 -16.17 4.24
CA THR A 151 -35.70 -17.31 4.61
C THR A 151 -36.34 -18.59 4.07
N PRO A 152 -35.80 -19.21 2.99
CA PRO A 152 -36.40 -20.40 2.40
C PRO A 152 -36.25 -21.64 3.33
N ASP A 153 -37.20 -22.54 3.31
CA ASP A 153 -37.06 -23.86 3.92
C ASP A 153 -36.20 -24.74 3.00
N LEU A 154 -34.88 -24.67 3.21
CA LEU A 154 -33.94 -25.38 2.38
C LEU A 154 -34.08 -26.88 2.49
N ASN A 155 -33.96 -27.56 1.36
CA ASN A 155 -33.88 -29.01 1.34
C ASN A 155 -32.49 -29.45 1.85
N PRO A 156 -32.39 -30.15 2.99
CA PRO A 156 -31.12 -30.58 3.56
C PRO A 156 -30.33 -31.53 2.64
N ASP A 157 -31.05 -32.23 1.75
CA ASP A 157 -30.44 -33.15 0.77
C ASP A 157 -29.97 -32.43 -0.50
N LYS A 158 -30.40 -31.16 -0.70
CA LYS A 158 -30.08 -30.32 -1.85
C LYS A 158 -29.54 -28.95 -1.43
N GLY A 159 -28.97 -28.81 -0.25
CA GLY A 159 -28.42 -27.56 0.31
C GLY A 159 -27.27 -26.97 -0.49
N VAL A 160 -27.46 -26.86 -1.78
CA VAL A 160 -26.46 -26.48 -2.76
C VAL A 160 -26.84 -25.13 -3.35
N PHE A 161 -25.87 -24.26 -3.46
CA PHE A 161 -26.02 -22.98 -4.13
C PHE A 161 -25.69 -23.12 -5.60
N TYR A 162 -26.38 -22.38 -6.43
CA TYR A 162 -26.19 -22.37 -7.87
C TYR A 162 -25.96 -20.95 -8.39
N HIS A 163 -25.12 -20.81 -9.39
CA HIS A 163 -25.07 -19.60 -10.21
C HIS A 163 -26.32 -19.55 -11.14
N THR A 164 -26.57 -18.38 -11.72
CA THR A 164 -27.70 -18.18 -12.63
C THR A 164 -27.64 -19.05 -13.91
N ASP A 165 -26.49 -19.62 -14.23
CA ASP A 165 -26.27 -20.58 -15.32
C ASP A 165 -26.45 -22.05 -14.90
N ASP A 166 -27.05 -22.27 -13.74
CA ASP A 166 -27.32 -23.58 -13.14
C ASP A 166 -26.05 -24.38 -12.76
N GLN A 167 -24.88 -23.73 -12.66
CA GLN A 167 -23.68 -24.34 -12.14
C GLN A 167 -23.69 -24.36 -10.62
N GLU A 168 -23.35 -25.53 -10.05
CA GLU A 168 -23.23 -25.72 -8.62
C GLU A 168 -22.06 -24.93 -8.03
N VAL A 169 -22.29 -24.31 -6.89
CA VAL A 169 -21.29 -23.49 -6.19
C VAL A 169 -20.81 -24.23 -4.96
N GLU A 170 -19.52 -24.55 -4.89
CA GLU A 170 -18.88 -25.03 -3.67
C GLU A 170 -18.79 -23.85 -2.68
N MET A 171 -19.70 -23.83 -1.70
CA MET A 171 -19.95 -22.66 -0.85
C MET A 171 -18.76 -22.28 0.02
N PHE A 172 -18.02 -23.25 0.56
CA PHE A 172 -16.87 -22.94 1.43
C PHE A 172 -15.76 -22.21 0.67
N GLY A 173 -15.39 -22.70 -0.51
CA GLY A 173 -14.42 -22.04 -1.40
C GLY A 173 -14.90 -20.67 -1.88
N TYR A 174 -16.20 -20.56 -2.20
CA TYR A 174 -16.82 -19.29 -2.60
C TYR A 174 -16.72 -18.24 -1.49
N LEU A 175 -17.17 -18.58 -0.27
CA LEU A 175 -17.11 -17.69 0.90
C LEU A 175 -15.67 -17.35 1.26
N TYR A 176 -14.74 -18.31 1.19
CA TYR A 176 -13.33 -18.08 1.44
C TYR A 176 -12.74 -17.05 0.47
N ASN A 177 -13.05 -17.17 -0.82
CA ASN A 177 -12.58 -16.24 -1.84
C ASN A 177 -13.16 -14.83 -1.66
N ILE A 178 -14.44 -14.72 -1.34
CA ILE A 178 -15.09 -13.44 -1.01
C ILE A 178 -14.45 -12.83 0.23
N LEU A 179 -14.35 -13.60 1.31
CA LEU A 179 -13.77 -13.12 2.55
C LEU A 179 -12.33 -12.62 2.31
N ARG A 180 -11.51 -13.39 1.61
CA ARG A 180 -10.14 -12.98 1.26
C ARG A 180 -10.08 -11.67 0.48
N LYS A 181 -11.00 -11.47 -0.46
CA LYS A 181 -11.10 -10.26 -1.27
C LYS A 181 -11.49 -9.03 -0.45
N TYR A 182 -12.47 -9.19 0.42
CA TYR A 182 -13.05 -8.07 1.18
C TYR A 182 -12.49 -7.93 2.61
N LEU A 183 -11.68 -8.87 3.07
CA LEU A 183 -11.12 -8.85 4.43
C LEU A 183 -10.47 -7.51 4.80
N PRO A 184 -9.68 -6.84 3.95
CA PRO A 184 -9.09 -5.54 4.30
C PRO A 184 -10.13 -4.49 4.69
N SER A 185 -11.29 -4.47 4.02
CA SER A 185 -12.38 -3.53 4.34
C SER A 185 -13.23 -3.97 5.55
N LEU A 186 -13.20 -5.25 5.89
CA LEU A 186 -13.94 -5.81 7.03
C LEU A 186 -13.15 -5.73 8.35
N LEU A 187 -11.81 -5.66 8.28
CA LEU A 187 -10.96 -5.63 9.47
C LEU A 187 -11.31 -4.55 10.50
N PRO A 188 -11.66 -3.30 10.12
CA PRO A 188 -12.09 -2.29 11.10
C PRO A 188 -13.34 -2.70 11.88
N ASN A 189 -14.33 -3.28 11.20
CA ASN A 189 -15.57 -3.73 11.84
C ASN A 189 -15.30 -4.93 12.77
N ILE A 190 -14.48 -5.87 12.34
CA ILE A 190 -14.03 -7.01 13.15
C ILE A 190 -13.32 -6.52 14.41
N HIS A 191 -12.37 -5.59 14.25
CA HIS A 191 -11.63 -5.01 15.37
C HIS A 191 -12.58 -4.31 16.35
N ASN A 192 -13.49 -3.45 15.87
CA ASN A 192 -14.42 -2.71 16.69
C ASN A 192 -15.37 -3.66 17.45
N HIS A 193 -15.81 -4.73 16.81
CA HIS A 193 -16.66 -5.75 17.47
C HIS A 193 -15.95 -6.40 18.65
N LEU A 194 -14.72 -6.91 18.44
CA LEU A 194 -13.93 -7.53 19.50
C LEU A 194 -13.57 -6.52 20.61
N TYR A 195 -13.20 -5.32 20.23
CA TYR A 195 -12.85 -4.25 21.16
C TYR A 195 -14.04 -3.86 22.06
N SER A 196 -15.23 -3.71 21.48
CA SER A 196 -16.44 -3.37 22.22
C SER A 196 -16.84 -4.44 23.25
N GLN A 197 -16.48 -5.67 23.00
CA GLN A 197 -16.73 -6.80 23.92
C GLN A 197 -15.56 -7.07 24.86
N HIS A 198 -14.45 -6.33 24.77
CA HIS A 198 -13.24 -6.53 25.58
C HIS A 198 -12.66 -7.95 25.45
N ILE A 199 -12.75 -8.55 24.25
CA ILE A 199 -12.25 -9.89 23.97
C ILE A 199 -11.21 -9.86 22.84
N ASN A 200 -10.29 -10.82 22.88
CA ASN A 200 -9.25 -10.99 21.85
C ASN A 200 -9.54 -12.19 20.93
N THR A 201 -10.51 -12.99 21.26
CA THR A 201 -10.94 -14.16 20.48
C THR A 201 -12.45 -14.30 20.58
N GLY A 202 -13.10 -14.46 19.47
CA GLY A 202 -14.55 -14.63 19.42
C GLY A 202 -15.08 -14.78 18.01
N GLU A 203 -16.34 -15.14 17.92
CA GLU A 203 -17.08 -15.16 16.68
C GLU A 203 -17.58 -13.76 16.34
N VAL A 204 -17.33 -13.33 15.11
CA VAL A 204 -17.78 -12.04 14.59
C VAL A 204 -18.78 -12.30 13.47
N PRO A 205 -20.04 -11.86 13.62
CA PRO A 205 -21.02 -11.97 12.57
C PRO A 205 -20.70 -10.98 11.44
N LEU A 206 -20.78 -11.45 10.21
CA LEU A 206 -20.61 -10.66 9.01
C LEU A 206 -21.81 -10.86 8.08
N THR A 207 -22.28 -9.79 7.48
CA THR A 207 -23.26 -9.82 6.40
C THR A 207 -22.55 -9.60 5.09
N ILE A 208 -22.74 -10.51 4.15
CA ILE A 208 -22.15 -10.46 2.82
C ILE A 208 -23.26 -10.43 1.78
N THR A 209 -23.24 -9.42 0.91
CA THR A 209 -24.02 -9.43 -0.32
C THR A 209 -23.19 -10.14 -1.39
N PRO A 210 -23.63 -11.27 -1.95
CA PRO A 210 -22.90 -11.96 -2.99
C PRO A 210 -22.66 -11.04 -4.20
N PRO A 211 -21.43 -10.96 -4.74
CA PRO A 211 -21.14 -10.16 -5.93
C PRO A 211 -21.78 -10.76 -7.21
N ASP A 212 -22.06 -12.06 -7.17
CA ASP A 212 -22.64 -12.82 -8.25
C ASP A 212 -24.09 -13.17 -7.90
N LYS A 213 -24.96 -13.31 -8.91
CA LYS A 213 -26.32 -13.77 -8.67
C LYS A 213 -26.31 -15.26 -8.38
N LEU A 214 -26.63 -15.60 -7.14
CA LEU A 214 -26.80 -16.97 -6.66
C LEU A 214 -28.27 -17.24 -6.40
N TYR A 215 -28.66 -18.50 -6.48
CA TYR A 215 -29.95 -18.98 -5.99
C TYR A 215 -29.79 -20.28 -5.19
N VAL A 216 -30.77 -20.57 -4.38
CA VAL A 216 -30.93 -21.84 -3.68
C VAL A 216 -32.25 -22.48 -4.09
N ILE A 217 -32.36 -23.80 -3.95
CA ILE A 217 -33.58 -24.54 -4.24
C ILE A 217 -34.17 -24.98 -2.89
N ASP A 218 -35.46 -24.71 -2.72
CA ASP A 218 -36.18 -25.16 -1.51
C ASP A 218 -36.64 -26.63 -1.61
N ARG A 219 -37.42 -27.10 -0.60
CA ARG A 219 -37.93 -28.47 -0.54
C ARG A 219 -38.92 -28.79 -1.67
N ASP A 220 -39.63 -27.77 -2.15
CA ASP A 220 -40.64 -27.90 -3.19
C ASP A 220 -40.02 -27.83 -4.59
N GLY A 221 -38.76 -27.43 -4.69
CA GLY A 221 -37.99 -27.32 -5.93
C GLY A 221 -37.99 -25.93 -6.52
N ASP A 222 -38.50 -24.94 -5.80
CA ASP A 222 -38.53 -23.55 -6.23
C ASP A 222 -37.18 -22.86 -6.06
N LYS A 223 -36.86 -21.94 -6.97
CA LYS A 223 -35.59 -21.17 -6.97
C LYS A 223 -35.77 -19.86 -6.21
N HIS A 224 -34.93 -19.64 -5.18
CA HIS A 224 -34.88 -18.40 -4.40
C HIS A 224 -33.54 -17.69 -4.56
N PHE A 225 -33.54 -16.48 -5.06
CA PHE A 225 -32.31 -15.71 -5.24
C PHE A 225 -31.77 -15.22 -3.89
N VAL A 226 -30.46 -15.43 -3.70
CA VAL A 226 -29.75 -15.04 -2.48
C VAL A 226 -29.51 -13.53 -2.50
N LYS A 227 -30.05 -12.85 -1.48
CA LYS A 227 -29.86 -11.43 -1.24
C LYS A 227 -28.65 -11.18 -0.34
N GLU A 228 -28.59 -11.91 0.76
CA GLU A 228 -27.54 -11.75 1.77
C GLU A 228 -27.16 -13.12 2.36
N LEU A 229 -25.90 -13.23 2.75
CA LEU A 229 -25.37 -14.35 3.53
C LEU A 229 -24.89 -13.81 4.87
N LEU A 230 -25.47 -14.28 5.96
CA LEU A 230 -24.92 -14.04 7.29
C LEU A 230 -23.98 -15.18 7.63
N ILE A 231 -22.74 -14.85 7.84
CA ILE A 231 -21.69 -15.81 8.22
C ILE A 231 -21.10 -15.44 9.56
N ALA A 232 -20.54 -16.41 10.26
CA ALA A 232 -19.70 -16.16 11.41
C ALA A 232 -18.24 -16.43 11.03
N VAL A 233 -17.36 -15.57 11.46
CA VAL A 233 -15.90 -15.78 11.37
C VAL A 233 -15.33 -15.88 12.77
N LEU A 234 -14.56 -16.93 13.03
CA LEU A 234 -13.80 -17.04 14.26
C LEU A 234 -12.54 -16.21 14.11
N VAL A 235 -12.40 -15.19 14.94
CA VAL A 235 -11.26 -14.29 14.93
C VAL A 235 -10.44 -14.50 16.20
N HIS A 236 -9.12 -14.60 16.01
CA HIS A 236 -8.16 -14.52 17.09
C HIS A 236 -7.25 -13.32 16.85
N MET A 237 -7.20 -12.40 17.80
CA MET A 237 -6.41 -11.17 17.73
C MET A 237 -5.33 -11.18 18.81
N LYS A 238 -4.09 -10.89 18.41
CA LYS A 238 -2.97 -10.71 19.32
C LYS A 238 -2.39 -9.32 19.13
N THR A 239 -2.39 -8.54 20.21
CA THR A 239 -1.78 -7.23 20.23
C THR A 239 -0.29 -7.35 20.53
N HIS A 240 0.51 -6.65 19.75
CA HIS A 240 1.96 -6.56 19.92
C HIS A 240 2.38 -5.12 20.11
N LEU A 241 3.27 -4.89 21.04
CA LEU A 241 4.00 -3.63 21.19
C LEU A 241 5.28 -3.73 20.38
N GLN A 242 5.53 -2.77 19.52
CA GLN A 242 6.71 -2.76 18.67
C GLN A 242 7.38 -1.39 18.71
N GLY A 243 8.63 -1.37 19.16
CA GLY A 243 9.47 -0.18 19.10
C GLY A 243 10.01 0.11 17.70
N ILE A 244 10.39 1.35 17.47
CA ILE A 244 11.00 1.80 16.22
C ILE A 244 12.37 1.11 16.06
N SER A 245 12.59 0.48 14.91
CA SER A 245 13.86 -0.18 14.58
C SER A 245 14.81 0.71 13.78
N LYS A 246 14.26 1.65 13.01
CA LYS A 246 15.02 2.58 12.17
C LYS A 246 14.21 3.83 11.88
N GLN A 247 14.87 4.98 11.84
CA GLN A 247 14.30 6.24 11.37
C GLN A 247 15.10 6.77 10.19
N SER A 248 14.41 7.32 9.21
CA SER A 248 15.00 7.93 8.03
C SER A 248 14.22 9.19 7.66
N MET A 249 14.86 10.10 6.96
CA MET A 249 14.26 11.33 6.48
C MET A 249 14.57 11.50 5.00
N TYR A 250 13.53 11.76 4.22
CA TYR A 250 13.63 12.21 2.83
C TYR A 250 13.48 13.72 2.81
N LYS A 251 14.51 14.42 2.35
CA LYS A 251 14.58 15.87 2.38
C LYS A 251 15.26 16.40 1.11
N GLY A 252 14.62 17.38 0.47
CA GLY A 252 15.26 18.14 -0.60
C GLY A 252 16.32 19.12 -0.06
N LEU A 253 17.20 19.57 -0.94
CA LEU A 253 18.24 20.55 -0.57
C LEU A 253 17.75 22.02 -0.71
N THR A 254 16.54 22.25 -1.19
CA THR A 254 15.88 23.56 -1.22
C THR A 254 14.95 23.73 -0.02
N GLU A 255 14.73 24.97 0.42
CA GLU A 255 13.92 25.29 1.61
C GLU A 255 12.45 24.86 1.47
N ASP A 256 11.88 24.98 0.26
CA ASP A 256 10.48 24.64 -0.03
C ASP A 256 10.26 23.14 -0.34
N ALA A 257 11.32 22.33 -0.30
CA ALA A 257 11.20 20.92 -0.64
C ALA A 257 10.44 20.15 0.45
N PRO A 258 9.57 19.18 0.08
CA PRO A 258 8.87 18.37 1.05
C PRO A 258 9.85 17.57 1.90
N ILE A 259 9.51 17.46 3.19
CA ILE A 259 10.21 16.59 4.14
C ILE A 259 9.28 15.44 4.48
N VAL A 260 9.76 14.21 4.33
CA VAL A 260 9.03 13.01 4.73
C VAL A 260 9.88 12.24 5.75
N HIS A 261 9.30 12.05 6.91
CA HIS A 261 9.86 11.22 7.96
C HIS A 261 9.37 9.79 7.81
N ILE A 262 10.24 8.83 8.03
CA ILE A 262 9.97 7.40 7.83
C ILE A 262 10.43 6.64 9.06
N SER A 263 9.49 6.01 9.76
CA SER A 263 9.78 5.11 10.88
C SER A 263 9.54 3.67 10.46
N GLU A 264 10.54 2.82 10.62
CA GLU A 264 10.48 1.39 10.30
C GLU A 264 10.36 0.58 11.59
N TYR A 265 9.38 -0.32 11.64
CA TYR A 265 9.10 -1.25 12.73
C TYR A 265 9.27 -2.67 12.21
N LYS A 266 10.31 -3.37 12.65
CA LYS A 266 10.62 -4.73 12.17
C LYS A 266 9.87 -5.80 12.94
N HIS A 267 9.29 -6.75 12.22
CA HIS A 267 8.71 -7.96 12.79
C HIS A 267 9.66 -9.15 12.69
N GLY A 268 9.46 -10.13 13.59
CA GLY A 268 10.33 -11.29 13.67
C GLY A 268 10.34 -12.22 12.45
N ASN A 269 9.39 -12.07 11.53
CA ASN A 269 9.26 -12.85 10.29
C ASN A 269 9.95 -12.20 9.07
N GLY A 270 10.75 -11.16 9.27
CA GLY A 270 11.44 -10.43 8.19
C GLY A 270 10.59 -9.40 7.46
N THR A 271 9.36 -9.18 7.90
CA THR A 271 8.52 -8.07 7.42
C THR A 271 8.77 -6.81 8.25
N SER A 272 8.38 -5.65 7.71
CA SER A 272 8.42 -4.38 8.45
C SER A 272 7.18 -3.56 8.14
N LEU A 273 6.74 -2.78 9.12
CA LEU A 273 5.80 -1.68 8.89
C LEU A 273 6.60 -0.38 8.76
N LEU A 274 6.33 0.39 7.72
CA LEU A 274 6.86 1.74 7.56
C LEU A 274 5.72 2.73 7.73
N LEU A 275 5.91 3.68 8.65
CA LEU A 275 5.04 4.85 8.78
C LEU A 275 5.74 6.05 8.16
N MET A 276 5.06 6.70 7.23
CA MET A 276 5.52 7.94 6.60
C MET A 276 4.64 9.10 7.04
N HIS A 277 5.25 10.21 7.38
CA HIS A 277 4.56 11.46 7.65
C HIS A 277 5.39 12.68 7.21
N GLY A 278 4.70 13.71 6.79
CA GLY A 278 5.27 15.00 6.44
C GLY A 278 4.78 16.10 7.39
N ASN A 279 4.97 17.33 6.98
CA ASN A 279 4.59 18.51 7.78
C ASN A 279 3.07 18.73 7.89
N ASN A 280 2.26 17.99 7.12
CA ASN A 280 0.79 18.11 7.07
C ASN A 280 0.04 17.23 8.08
N ASN A 281 0.74 16.57 8.98
CA ASN A 281 0.20 15.62 9.96
C ASN A 281 -0.60 14.43 9.36
N LEU A 282 -0.48 14.20 8.06
CA LEU A 282 -1.02 13.01 7.42
C LEU A 282 -0.03 11.86 7.54
N TYR A 283 -0.55 10.68 7.83
CA TYR A 283 0.25 9.46 7.94
C TYR A 283 -0.15 8.48 6.84
N SER A 284 0.84 7.83 6.27
CA SER A 284 0.61 6.64 5.42
C SER A 284 1.45 5.48 5.93
N ALA A 285 0.87 4.30 5.84
CA ALA A 285 1.51 3.07 6.26
C ALA A 285 1.80 2.18 5.06
N PHE A 286 2.97 1.56 5.08
CA PHE A 286 3.40 0.60 4.08
C PHE A 286 3.92 -0.66 4.76
N ILE A 287 3.55 -1.81 4.24
CA ILE A 287 4.12 -3.09 4.65
C ILE A 287 5.26 -3.43 3.69
N LYS A 288 6.42 -3.69 4.26
CA LYS A 288 7.58 -4.23 3.55
C LYS A 288 7.64 -5.72 3.82
N ASP A 289 7.50 -6.53 2.78
CA ASP A 289 7.58 -7.99 2.89
C ASP A 289 9.04 -8.47 3.05
N ALA A 290 9.23 -9.77 3.29
CA ALA A 290 10.55 -10.38 3.45
C ALA A 290 11.45 -10.23 2.20
N ASN A 291 10.86 -10.05 1.01
CA ASN A 291 11.58 -9.76 -0.23
C ASN A 291 11.90 -8.26 -0.38
N GLY A 292 11.43 -7.43 0.57
CA GLY A 292 11.61 -5.99 0.61
C GLY A 292 10.62 -5.21 -0.28
N GLN A 293 9.57 -5.84 -0.80
CA GLN A 293 8.54 -5.14 -1.56
C GLN A 293 7.64 -4.32 -0.62
N LEU A 294 7.36 -3.08 -1.02
CA LEU A 294 6.48 -2.17 -0.30
C LEU A 294 5.07 -2.20 -0.89
N ARG A 295 4.09 -2.26 0.00
CA ARG A 295 2.66 -2.14 -0.35
C ARG A 295 2.00 -1.21 0.64
N LYS A 296 1.28 -0.22 0.13
CA LYS A 296 0.47 0.66 0.97
C LYS A 296 -0.58 -0.15 1.73
N THR A 297 -0.77 0.18 2.99
CA THR A 297 -1.81 -0.43 3.83
C THR A 297 -2.66 0.67 4.46
N ILE A 298 -3.85 0.30 4.89
CA ILE A 298 -4.77 1.23 5.54
C ILE A 298 -4.45 1.21 7.02
N LEU A 299 -4.19 2.39 7.58
CA LEU A 299 -4.22 2.56 9.04
C LEU A 299 -5.69 2.57 9.46
N PRO A 300 -6.07 1.80 10.49
CA PRO A 300 -7.41 1.89 11.03
C PRO A 300 -7.67 3.35 11.44
N SER A 301 -8.78 3.92 10.95
CA SER A 301 -9.24 5.24 11.38
C SER A 301 -9.42 5.21 12.90
N GLN A 302 -8.86 6.18 13.61
CA GLN A 302 -9.19 6.33 15.02
C GLN A 302 -10.71 6.52 15.14
N PRO A 303 -11.37 5.86 16.11
CA PRO A 303 -12.77 6.14 16.36
C PRO A 303 -12.89 7.64 16.64
N THR A 304 -13.64 8.34 15.82
CA THR A 304 -14.05 9.73 16.11
C THR A 304 -14.74 9.72 17.46
N LYS A 305 -14.19 10.47 18.40
CA LYS A 305 -14.77 10.69 19.73
C LYS A 305 -16.15 11.34 19.63
#